data_1757af58de16bdb032e589f304468d94
#
_entry.id   1757af58de16bdb032e589f304468d94
#
_cell.length_a   1.000
_cell.length_b   1.000
_cell.length_c   1.000
_cell.angle_alpha   90.00
_cell.angle_beta   90.00
_cell.angle_gamma   90.00
#
_symmetry.space_group_name_H-M   'P 1'
#
loop_
_entity.id
_entity.type
_entity.pdbx_description
1 polymer ?
#
loop_
_entity_poly.entity_id
_entity_poly.type
_entity_poly.pdbx_seq_one_letter_code
_entity_poly.pdbx_strand_id
1 'polypeptide(L)'
;MISYRLYPVLAFGATAAIIGYALLSRKNKKSPELMEKERRTDLTRGGRIIDGNVIDVLELEDDETGRLMILLVYNYDVAGVTYEASQDVTHLRQFIDMYSCRLGLPASVKYDPHNPSDSIVISETWSGLRKPTILLPQKQPTVKSPTLA
;
A
#
# COMPACT_ATOMS: atom_id res chain seq x y z
N MET A 1 -44.73 -15.66 48.23
CA MET A 1 -43.76 -16.72 47.82
C MET A 1 -43.37 -16.48 46.38
N ILE A 2 -42.31 -15.72 46.12
CA ILE A 2 -41.86 -15.41 44.77
C ILE A 2 -40.89 -16.53 44.36
N SER A 3 -41.26 -17.21 43.27
CA SER A 3 -40.64 -18.43 42.79
C SER A 3 -39.17 -18.28 42.41
N TYR A 4 -38.29 -18.84 43.17
CA TYR A 4 -36.84 -18.98 42.90
C TYR A 4 -36.56 -19.76 41.59
N ARG A 5 -37.56 -20.27 40.90
CA ARG A 5 -37.46 -21.02 39.66
C ARG A 5 -37.25 -20.17 38.40
N LEU A 6 -37.50 -18.84 38.47
CA LEU A 6 -37.36 -17.95 37.32
C LEU A 6 -35.92 -17.42 37.10
N TYR A 7 -35.09 -17.40 38.15
CA TYR A 7 -33.73 -16.87 38.04
C TYR A 7 -32.83 -17.66 37.08
N PRO A 8 -32.83 -19.04 37.07
CA PRO A 8 -31.94 -19.76 36.14
C PRO A 8 -32.35 -19.53 34.66
N VAL A 9 -33.64 -19.36 34.35
CA VAL A 9 -34.09 -19.14 32.97
C VAL A 9 -33.67 -17.78 32.46
N LEU A 10 -33.74 -16.74 33.29
CA LEU A 10 -33.29 -15.38 32.92
C LEU A 10 -31.78 -15.32 32.81
N ALA A 11 -31.04 -16.01 33.65
CA ALA A 11 -29.57 -16.10 33.57
C ALA A 11 -29.13 -16.81 32.28
N PHE A 12 -29.79 -17.89 31.88
CA PHE A 12 -29.48 -18.61 30.63
C PHE A 12 -29.81 -17.76 29.39
N GLY A 13 -30.90 -16.99 29.41
CA GLY A 13 -31.26 -16.09 28.31
C GLY A 13 -30.25 -14.96 28.13
N ALA A 14 -29.74 -14.37 29.21
CA ALA A 14 -28.74 -13.30 29.17
C ALA A 14 -27.38 -13.79 28.65
N THR A 15 -26.94 -14.97 29.09
CA THR A 15 -25.68 -15.55 28.61
C THR A 15 -25.73 -15.92 27.13
N ALA A 16 -26.85 -16.50 26.66
CA ALA A 16 -27.04 -16.81 25.24
C ALA A 16 -27.06 -15.54 24.37
N ALA A 17 -27.68 -14.46 24.84
CA ALA A 17 -27.69 -13.17 24.14
C ALA A 17 -26.30 -12.53 24.04
N ILE A 18 -25.51 -12.59 25.11
CA ILE A 18 -24.13 -12.07 25.12
C ILE A 18 -23.23 -12.88 24.18
N ILE A 19 -23.35 -14.20 24.20
CA ILE A 19 -22.58 -15.08 23.31
C ILE A 19 -23.00 -14.84 21.84
N GLY A 20 -24.29 -14.74 21.56
CA GLY A 20 -24.82 -14.41 20.24
C GLY A 20 -24.33 -13.06 19.73
N TYR A 21 -24.37 -12.02 20.58
CA TYR A 21 -23.84 -10.71 20.25
C TYR A 21 -22.31 -10.74 19.99
N ALA A 22 -21.56 -11.45 20.82
CA ALA A 22 -20.11 -11.59 20.65
C ALA A 22 -19.74 -12.35 19.36
N LEU A 23 -20.50 -13.37 18.98
CA LEU A 23 -20.30 -14.11 17.75
C LEU A 23 -20.66 -13.28 16.50
N LEU A 24 -21.75 -12.48 16.56
CA LEU A 24 -22.13 -11.57 15.50
C LEU A 24 -21.13 -10.44 15.34
N SER A 25 -20.60 -9.89 16.44
CA SER A 25 -19.57 -8.86 16.43
C SER A 25 -18.25 -9.35 15.87
N ARG A 26 -17.90 -10.62 16.07
CA ARG A 26 -16.71 -11.25 15.49
C ARG A 26 -16.83 -11.42 13.97
N LYS A 27 -18.03 -11.73 13.46
CA LYS A 27 -18.28 -11.87 12.03
C LYS A 27 -18.17 -10.55 11.24
N ASN A 28 -18.35 -9.42 11.91
CA ASN A 28 -18.35 -8.10 11.27
C ASN A 28 -16.97 -7.41 11.25
N LYS A 29 -15.92 -8.01 11.81
CA LYS A 29 -14.57 -7.48 11.69
C LYS A 29 -14.04 -7.81 10.30
N LYS A 30 -13.95 -6.78 9.43
CA LYS A 30 -13.24 -6.89 8.15
C LYS A 30 -11.83 -7.41 8.41
N SER A 31 -11.36 -8.31 7.56
CA SER A 31 -9.96 -8.76 7.66
C SER A 31 -9.01 -7.58 7.43
N PRO A 32 -7.84 -7.55 8.06
CA PRO A 32 -6.84 -6.50 7.81
C PRO A 32 -6.50 -6.34 6.33
N GLU A 33 -6.46 -7.42 5.58
CA GLU A 33 -6.21 -7.43 4.14
C GLU A 33 -7.31 -6.72 3.35
N LEU A 34 -8.59 -6.90 3.73
CA LEU A 34 -9.71 -6.20 3.10
C LEU A 34 -9.68 -4.70 3.40
N MET A 35 -9.34 -4.32 4.62
CA MET A 35 -9.21 -2.91 5.00
C MET A 35 -8.09 -2.23 4.22
N GLU A 36 -6.95 -2.89 4.09
CA GLU A 36 -5.82 -2.38 3.32
C GLU A 36 -6.14 -2.27 1.82
N LYS A 37 -6.87 -3.25 1.26
CA LYS A 37 -7.34 -3.19 -0.12
C LYS A 37 -8.32 -2.03 -0.34
N GLU A 38 -9.25 -1.81 0.57
CA GLU A 38 -10.17 -0.66 0.53
C GLU A 38 -9.37 0.65 0.57
N ARG A 39 -8.42 0.80 1.51
CA ARG A 39 -7.53 1.97 1.61
C ARG A 39 -6.81 2.24 0.28
N ARG A 40 -6.18 1.22 -0.30
CA ARG A 40 -5.51 1.36 -1.61
C ARG A 40 -6.49 1.77 -2.72
N THR A 41 -7.70 1.24 -2.70
CA THR A 41 -8.74 1.60 -3.67
C THR A 41 -9.17 3.05 -3.54
N ASP A 42 -9.36 3.53 -2.32
CA ASP A 42 -9.76 4.91 -2.03
C ASP A 42 -8.66 5.90 -2.43
N LEU A 43 -7.41 5.61 -2.10
CA LEU A 43 -6.26 6.40 -2.53
C LEU A 43 -6.07 6.37 -4.06
N THR A 44 -6.37 5.24 -4.70
CA THR A 44 -6.31 5.16 -6.16
C THR A 44 -7.33 6.06 -6.84
N ARG A 45 -8.52 6.22 -6.24
CA ARG A 45 -9.61 7.05 -6.79
C ARG A 45 -9.49 8.52 -6.44
N GLY A 46 -9.23 8.82 -5.17
CA GLY A 46 -9.31 10.18 -4.61
C GLY A 46 -7.96 10.81 -4.25
N GLY A 47 -6.88 10.03 -4.20
CA GLY A 47 -5.55 10.52 -3.85
C GLY A 47 -4.98 11.48 -4.90
N ARG A 48 -4.24 12.49 -4.42
CA ARG A 48 -3.44 13.37 -5.29
C ARG A 48 -2.16 12.68 -5.69
N ILE A 49 -1.71 12.95 -6.91
CA ILE A 49 -0.45 12.42 -7.44
C ILE A 49 0.65 13.44 -7.21
N ILE A 50 1.79 12.94 -6.72
CA ILE A 50 3.02 13.71 -6.57
C ILE A 50 4.23 12.87 -7.01
N ASP A 51 5.31 13.53 -7.38
CA ASP A 51 6.57 12.87 -7.67
C ASP A 51 7.26 12.44 -6.37
N GLY A 52 7.81 11.26 -6.37
CA GLY A 52 8.58 10.70 -5.28
C GLY A 52 9.68 9.78 -5.80
N ASN A 53 10.41 9.17 -4.89
CA ASN A 53 11.50 8.27 -5.24
C ASN A 53 11.43 7.00 -4.39
N VAL A 54 11.72 5.87 -5.01
CA VAL A 54 11.94 4.62 -4.28
C VAL A 54 13.27 4.71 -3.56
N ILE A 55 13.24 4.51 -2.23
CA ILE A 55 14.45 4.51 -1.39
C ILE A 55 14.99 3.10 -1.28
N ASP A 56 14.11 2.12 -1.01
CA ASP A 56 14.52 0.76 -0.76
C ASP A 56 13.41 -0.25 -1.05
N VAL A 57 13.79 -1.51 -1.18
CA VAL A 57 12.86 -2.66 -1.22
C VAL A 57 13.38 -3.68 -0.22
N LEU A 58 12.64 -3.83 0.87
CA LEU A 58 13.01 -4.71 1.96
C LEU A 58 12.24 -6.03 1.84
N GLU A 59 12.96 -7.13 1.87
CA GLU A 59 12.40 -8.46 2.05
C GLU A 59 12.53 -8.84 3.53
N LEU A 60 11.41 -8.96 4.21
CA LEU A 60 11.34 -9.30 5.63
C LEU A 60 10.60 -10.61 5.78
N GLU A 61 11.07 -11.45 6.69
CA GLU A 61 10.31 -12.62 7.13
C GLU A 61 9.51 -12.24 8.37
N ASP A 62 8.22 -12.48 8.33
CA ASP A 62 7.32 -12.27 9.46
C ASP A 62 7.61 -13.34 10.52
N ASP A 63 8.09 -12.91 11.68
CA ASP A 63 8.49 -13.78 12.79
C ASP A 63 7.37 -14.68 13.30
N GLU A 64 6.09 -14.27 13.16
CA GLU A 64 4.95 -15.03 13.66
C GLU A 64 4.46 -16.07 12.65
N THR A 65 4.48 -15.74 11.38
CA THR A 65 3.86 -16.55 10.31
C THR A 65 4.89 -17.24 9.41
N GLY A 66 6.16 -16.85 9.46
CA GLY A 66 7.21 -17.28 8.55
C GLY A 66 6.96 -16.87 7.10
N ARG A 67 6.08 -15.86 6.87
CA ARG A 67 5.77 -15.37 5.53
C ARG A 67 6.76 -14.31 5.10
N LEU A 68 7.21 -14.41 3.87
CA LEU A 68 8.04 -13.37 3.28
C LEU A 68 7.16 -12.15 2.94
N MET A 69 7.47 -11.02 3.58
CA MET A 69 6.88 -9.70 3.30
C MET A 69 7.83 -8.88 2.43
N ILE A 70 7.29 -8.13 1.49
CA ILE A 70 8.03 -7.19 0.66
C ILE A 70 7.50 -5.79 0.95
N LEU A 71 8.37 -4.95 1.50
CA LEU A 71 8.09 -3.55 1.76
C LEU A 71 8.80 -2.68 0.72
N LEU A 72 8.02 -1.87 0.03
CA LEU A 72 8.53 -0.81 -0.84
C LEU A 72 8.64 0.48 -0.01
N VAL A 73 9.86 0.97 0.21
CA VAL A 73 10.14 2.21 0.93
C VAL A 73 10.34 3.34 -0.08
N TYR A 74 9.68 4.47 0.14
CA TYR A 74 9.71 5.62 -0.77
C TYR A 74 9.55 6.93 -0.02
N ASN A 75 10.01 8.02 -0.64
CA ASN A 75 9.79 9.37 -0.14
C ASN A 75 9.11 10.25 -1.19
N TYR A 76 8.52 11.34 -0.72
CA TYR A 76 7.89 12.37 -1.53
C TYR A 76 7.75 13.65 -0.71
N ASP A 77 7.62 14.80 -1.39
CA ASP A 77 7.52 16.11 -0.74
C ASP A 77 6.13 16.70 -0.97
N VAL A 78 5.45 17.06 0.11
CA VAL A 78 4.16 17.78 0.04
C VAL A 78 4.30 19.12 0.74
N ALA A 79 4.12 20.20 0.00
CA ALA A 79 4.17 21.57 0.54
C ALA A 79 5.46 21.88 1.33
N GLY A 80 6.61 21.33 0.91
CA GLY A 80 7.90 21.53 1.54
C GLY A 80 8.19 20.62 2.74
N VAL A 81 7.32 19.66 3.01
CA VAL A 81 7.53 18.61 4.03
C VAL A 81 7.84 17.30 3.32
N THR A 82 8.97 16.68 3.64
CA THR A 82 9.35 15.37 3.14
C THR A 82 8.68 14.29 3.99
N TYR A 83 7.96 13.40 3.32
CA TYR A 83 7.36 12.20 3.90
C TYR A 83 8.14 10.98 3.44
N GLU A 84 8.40 10.07 4.37
CA GLU A 84 8.91 8.74 4.10
C GLU A 84 7.83 7.72 4.49
N ALA A 85 7.53 6.80 3.60
CA ALA A 85 6.51 5.80 3.80
C ALA A 85 6.96 4.43 3.31
N SER A 86 6.38 3.39 3.86
CA SER A 86 6.54 2.03 3.40
C SER A 86 5.19 1.43 3.02
N GLN A 87 5.16 0.68 1.94
CA GLN A 87 3.97 -0.04 1.48
C GLN A 87 4.26 -1.53 1.40
N ASP A 88 3.42 -2.34 2.04
CA ASP A 88 3.44 -3.79 1.83
C ASP A 88 2.90 -4.12 0.43
N VAL A 89 3.79 -4.66 -0.40
CA VAL A 89 3.52 -5.02 -1.79
C VAL A 89 3.56 -6.53 -2.02
N THR A 90 3.56 -7.32 -0.96
CA THR A 90 3.64 -8.80 -1.00
C THR A 90 2.55 -9.39 -1.90
N HIS A 91 1.32 -8.92 -1.75
CA HIS A 91 0.17 -9.37 -2.55
C HIS A 91 0.08 -8.74 -3.94
N LEU A 92 0.94 -7.75 -4.21
CA LEU A 92 0.98 -7.01 -5.47
C LEU A 92 2.14 -7.44 -6.38
N ARG A 93 2.87 -8.51 -6.04
CA ARG A 93 4.05 -9.01 -6.78
C ARG A 93 3.79 -9.18 -8.27
N GLN A 94 2.60 -9.59 -8.66
CA GLN A 94 2.22 -9.77 -10.06
C GLN A 94 2.18 -8.46 -10.86
N PHE A 95 2.10 -7.31 -10.17
CA PHE A 95 2.05 -5.97 -10.77
C PHE A 95 3.39 -5.26 -10.73
N ILE A 96 4.40 -5.87 -10.07
CA ILE A 96 5.70 -5.28 -9.84
C ILE A 96 6.75 -6.07 -10.60
N ASP A 97 7.46 -5.40 -11.49
CA ASP A 97 8.74 -5.89 -11.96
C ASP A 97 9.79 -5.57 -10.90
N MET A 98 10.17 -6.55 -10.08
CA MET A 98 11.17 -6.41 -9.00
C MET A 98 12.51 -5.87 -9.51
N TYR A 99 12.85 -6.12 -10.78
CA TYR A 99 14.05 -5.57 -11.40
C TYR A 99 13.95 -4.08 -11.69
N SER A 100 12.73 -3.55 -11.73
CA SER A 100 12.45 -2.12 -11.90
C SER A 100 12.43 -1.35 -10.58
N CYS A 101 12.43 -2.04 -9.44
CA CYS A 101 12.48 -1.42 -8.11
C CYS A 101 13.93 -1.24 -7.66
N ARG A 102 14.65 -0.30 -8.29
CA ARG A 102 16.02 0.05 -7.89
C ARG A 102 16.02 1.31 -7.03
N LEU A 103 16.96 1.39 -6.11
CA LEU A 103 17.27 2.58 -5.32
C LEU A 103 17.34 3.84 -6.20
N GLY A 104 16.61 4.89 -5.80
CA GLY A 104 16.63 6.18 -6.49
C GLY A 104 15.74 6.23 -7.74
N LEU A 105 14.92 5.21 -8.01
CA LEU A 105 14.01 5.29 -9.13
C LEU A 105 12.88 6.27 -8.86
N PRO A 106 12.59 7.18 -9.83
CA PRO A 106 11.45 8.07 -9.72
C PRO A 106 10.15 7.26 -9.72
N ALA A 107 9.27 7.62 -8.82
CA ALA A 107 7.95 7.04 -8.69
C ALA A 107 6.89 8.14 -8.67
N SER A 108 5.67 7.80 -9.06
CA SER A 108 4.50 8.62 -8.77
C SER A 108 3.87 8.08 -7.50
N VAL A 109 3.59 8.94 -6.54
CA VAL A 109 2.98 8.60 -5.26
C VAL A 109 1.56 9.17 -5.25
N LYS A 110 0.59 8.38 -4.82
CA LYS A 110 -0.75 8.89 -4.51
C LYS A 110 -0.88 9.04 -3.00
N TYR A 111 -1.30 10.21 -2.54
CA TYR A 111 -1.47 10.51 -1.13
C TYR A 111 -2.83 11.13 -0.84
N ASP A 112 -3.32 10.97 0.41
CA ASP A 112 -4.52 11.66 0.88
C ASP A 112 -4.20 13.13 1.18
N PRO A 113 -4.88 14.09 0.51
CA PRO A 113 -4.66 15.51 0.78
C PRO A 113 -4.97 15.93 2.23
N HIS A 114 -5.83 15.20 2.95
CA HIS A 114 -6.19 15.48 4.33
C HIS A 114 -5.23 14.83 5.33
N ASN A 115 -4.56 13.76 4.92
CA ASN A 115 -3.54 13.06 5.69
C ASN A 115 -2.36 12.70 4.77
N PRO A 116 -1.42 13.63 4.51
CA PRO A 116 -0.33 13.40 3.56
C PRO A 116 0.59 12.23 3.89
N SER A 117 0.60 11.72 5.12
CA SER A 117 1.33 10.51 5.49
C SER A 117 0.69 9.22 4.96
N ASP A 118 -0.61 9.27 4.61
CA ASP A 118 -1.30 8.14 4.01
C ASP A 118 -1.12 8.16 2.50
N SER A 119 -0.35 7.21 1.99
CA SER A 119 0.08 7.19 0.59
C SER A 119 0.29 5.78 0.05
N ILE A 120 0.32 5.67 -1.27
CA ILE A 120 0.63 4.44 -2.01
C ILE A 120 1.45 4.74 -3.26
N VAL A 121 2.25 3.76 -3.68
CA VAL A 121 2.92 3.74 -5.00
C VAL A 121 2.26 2.73 -5.93
N ILE A 122 1.67 1.67 -5.39
CA ILE A 122 1.11 0.56 -6.17
C ILE A 122 -0.25 0.15 -5.62
N SER A 123 -1.16 -0.17 -6.52
CA SER A 123 -2.44 -0.79 -6.21
C SER A 123 -2.77 -1.86 -7.27
N GLU A 124 -3.87 -2.55 -7.11
CA GLU A 124 -4.37 -3.57 -8.03
C GLU A 124 -4.67 -3.02 -9.43
N THR A 125 -4.93 -1.73 -9.57
CA THR A 125 -5.32 -1.09 -10.81
C THR A 125 -4.40 0.04 -11.24
N TRP A 126 -3.37 0.35 -10.44
CA TRP A 126 -2.47 1.46 -10.72
C TRP A 126 -1.06 1.17 -10.20
N SER A 127 -0.05 1.51 -11.00
CA SER A 127 1.35 1.49 -10.60
C SER A 127 1.99 2.84 -10.90
N GLY A 128 2.57 3.43 -9.86
CA GLY A 128 3.35 4.66 -9.95
C GLY A 128 4.83 4.43 -10.24
N LEU A 129 5.29 3.19 -10.34
CA LEU A 129 6.66 2.89 -10.69
C LEU A 129 6.94 3.32 -12.14
N ARG A 130 7.94 4.16 -12.32
CA ARG A 130 8.38 4.62 -13.63
C ARG A 130 9.53 3.76 -14.12
N LYS A 131 9.42 3.23 -15.33
CA LYS A 131 10.55 2.54 -15.97
C LYS A 131 11.66 3.57 -16.24
N PRO A 132 12.93 3.26 -15.91
CA PRO A 132 14.02 4.16 -16.27
C PRO A 132 14.05 4.29 -17.80
N THR A 133 13.81 5.49 -18.30
CA THR A 133 14.04 5.81 -19.71
C THR A 133 15.53 5.91 -19.89
N ILE A 134 16.16 4.86 -20.43
CA ILE A 134 17.54 4.94 -20.88
C ILE A 134 17.55 5.87 -22.09
N LEU A 135 17.94 7.12 -21.88
CA LEU A 135 18.28 8.01 -22.99
C LEU A 135 19.54 7.45 -23.63
N LEU A 136 19.35 6.67 -24.68
CA LEU A 136 20.48 6.29 -25.51
C LEU A 136 21.10 7.59 -26.05
N PRO A 137 22.44 7.78 -25.94
CA PRO A 137 23.08 8.95 -26.51
C PRO A 137 22.72 9.02 -28.00
N GLN A 138 22.04 10.08 -28.38
CA GLN A 138 21.77 10.32 -29.80
C GLN A 138 23.11 10.49 -30.50
N LYS A 139 23.42 9.56 -31.43
CA LYS A 139 24.57 9.69 -32.31
C LYS A 139 24.45 11.00 -33.04
N GLN A 140 25.25 11.98 -32.65
CA GLN A 140 25.30 13.26 -33.34
C GLN A 140 25.58 12.99 -34.81
N PRO A 141 24.82 13.59 -35.74
CA PRO A 141 25.14 13.49 -37.15
C PRO A 141 26.53 14.09 -37.37
N THR A 142 27.44 13.29 -37.87
CA THR A 142 28.77 13.73 -38.28
C THR A 142 28.61 14.80 -39.34
N VAL A 143 28.88 16.06 -38.98
CA VAL A 143 29.00 17.17 -39.93
C VAL A 143 30.20 16.85 -40.81
N LYS A 144 29.91 16.48 -42.08
CA LYS A 144 30.97 16.38 -43.07
C LYS A 144 31.54 17.79 -43.31
N SER A 145 32.81 17.98 -42.94
CA SER A 145 33.52 19.21 -43.31
C SER A 145 33.52 19.39 -44.83
N PRO A 146 33.23 20.59 -45.34
CA PRO A 146 33.32 20.85 -46.77
C PRO A 146 34.81 20.78 -47.19
N THR A 147 35.09 19.95 -48.17
CA THR A 147 36.39 19.89 -48.86
C THR A 147 36.56 21.19 -49.62
N LEU A 148 37.57 22.00 -49.23
CA LEU A 148 38.04 23.12 -50.00
C LEU A 148 38.77 22.58 -51.21
N ALA A 149 38.28 22.86 -52.39
CA ALA A 149 38.98 22.73 -53.67
C ALA A 149 39.75 24.02 -53.96
#